data_a97f8c122343052b92d96be798780c72
#
_entry.id   a97f8c122343052b92d96be798780c72
#
_cell.length_a   1.000
_cell.length_b   1.000
_cell.length_c   1.000
_cell.angle_alpha   90.00
_cell.angle_beta   90.00
_cell.angle_gamma   90.00
#
_symmetry.space_group_name_H-M   'P 1'
#
loop_
_entity.id
_entity.type
_entity.pdbx_description
1 polymer ?
#
loop_
_entity_poly.entity_id
_entity_poly.type
_entity_poly.pdbx_seq_one_letter_code
_entity_poly.pdbx_strand_id
1 'polypeptide(L)'
;MGQRGGYERFCSLARGLDVVGERWSLVIIQELLHRPLRYGELRSKLPGIGSNVLGDRLRRFEQHHIVARVPGGVGEGVAYSLTPRGRDLGPTLAMFRRWALDELLPMDATSEAVAYDLSYAVAADAGLCEEYEWHIDEFAYALRIDGSTLSVTPGSATKPVVTLRTTREFMYRWVEGATTWDRGRHDQEVNVDGHDEDAWQRMQLATGYPGRQTA
;
A
#
# COMPACT_ATOMS: atom_id res chain seq x y z
N MET A 1 28.53 -24.48 -1.39
CA MET A 1 27.62 -23.29 -1.59
C MET A 1 27.52 -22.59 -0.28
N GLY A 2 28.21 -21.46 -0.11
CA GLY A 2 28.33 -20.79 1.16
C GLY A 2 26.98 -20.23 1.62
N GLN A 3 26.52 -20.62 2.79
CA GLN A 3 25.56 -19.85 3.56
C GLN A 3 26.17 -18.46 3.75
N ARG A 4 25.59 -17.45 3.13
CA ARG A 4 25.85 -16.06 3.51
C ARG A 4 25.39 -15.96 4.97
N GLY A 5 26.34 -15.62 5.86
CA GLY A 5 26.18 -15.70 7.29
C GLY A 5 24.87 -15.08 7.77
N GLY A 6 24.04 -15.90 8.40
CA GLY A 6 22.93 -15.42 9.20
C GLY A 6 23.47 -14.63 10.39
N TYR A 7 22.61 -13.80 11.00
CA TYR A 7 22.95 -13.14 12.23
C TYR A 7 23.23 -14.22 13.30
N GLU A 8 24.44 -14.29 13.83
CA GLU A 8 24.79 -15.20 14.95
C GLU A 8 24.15 -14.73 16.28
N ARG A 9 22.84 -14.42 16.23
CA ARG A 9 22.08 -13.94 17.38
C ARG A 9 20.78 -14.71 17.55
N PHE A 10 20.51 -15.13 18.78
CA PHE A 10 19.19 -15.65 19.19
C PHE A 10 18.20 -14.50 19.43
N CYS A 11 17.88 -13.77 18.36
CA CYS A 11 16.96 -12.66 18.36
C CYS A 11 15.91 -12.88 17.26
N SER A 12 14.62 -12.77 17.59
CA SER A 12 13.53 -12.97 16.62
C SER A 12 13.62 -11.97 15.45
N LEU A 13 14.04 -10.73 15.73
CA LEU A 13 14.26 -9.72 14.69
C LEU A 13 15.38 -10.16 13.73
N ALA A 14 16.53 -10.61 14.25
CA ALA A 14 17.63 -11.08 13.44
C ALA A 14 17.21 -12.26 12.55
N ARG A 15 16.45 -13.21 13.11
CA ARG A 15 15.90 -14.35 12.36
C ARG A 15 14.90 -13.92 11.28
N GLY A 16 14.09 -12.90 11.55
CA GLY A 16 13.21 -12.30 10.54
C GLY A 16 14.00 -11.64 9.42
N LEU A 17 15.02 -10.87 9.76
CA LEU A 17 15.91 -10.22 8.79
C LEU A 17 16.73 -11.21 7.97
N ASP A 18 17.07 -12.38 8.51
CA ASP A 18 17.68 -13.45 7.72
C ASP A 18 16.78 -13.87 6.55
N VAL A 19 15.48 -13.71 6.65
CA VAL A 19 14.51 -14.10 5.61
C VAL A 19 14.17 -12.93 4.69
N VAL A 20 13.87 -11.75 5.26
CA VAL A 20 13.35 -10.59 4.51
C VAL A 20 14.28 -9.37 4.48
N GLY A 21 15.44 -9.43 5.13
CA GLY A 21 16.35 -8.28 5.26
C GLY A 21 17.17 -7.97 4.00
N GLU A 22 17.13 -8.81 2.97
CA GLU A 22 17.86 -8.54 1.75
C GLU A 22 17.12 -7.52 0.87
N ARG A 23 17.88 -6.69 0.14
CA ARG A 23 17.33 -5.73 -0.82
C ARG A 23 16.26 -6.36 -1.70
N TRP A 24 15.21 -5.64 -2.00
CA TRP A 24 14.02 -6.01 -2.74
C TRP A 24 13.01 -6.88 -1.98
N SER A 25 13.39 -7.53 -0.90
CA SER A 25 12.52 -8.49 -0.20
C SER A 25 11.20 -7.85 0.26
N LEU A 26 11.28 -6.77 1.03
CA LEU A 26 10.07 -6.11 1.57
C LEU A 26 9.26 -5.45 0.45
N VAL A 27 9.91 -4.91 -0.58
CA VAL A 27 9.22 -4.28 -1.72
C VAL A 27 8.46 -5.32 -2.55
N ILE A 28 9.03 -6.52 -2.78
CA ILE A 28 8.31 -7.63 -3.43
C ILE A 28 7.07 -8.04 -2.61
N ILE A 29 7.21 -8.16 -1.28
CA ILE A 29 6.10 -8.50 -0.40
C ILE A 29 5.02 -7.42 -0.46
N GLN A 30 5.40 -6.14 -0.46
CA GLN A 30 4.51 -5.00 -0.61
C GLN A 30 3.65 -5.12 -1.87
N GLU A 31 4.25 -5.40 -3.04
CA GLU A 31 3.51 -5.56 -4.28
C GLU A 31 2.48 -6.71 -4.23
N LEU A 32 2.81 -7.78 -3.51
CA LEU A 32 1.95 -8.95 -3.36
C LEU A 32 0.84 -8.78 -2.29
N LEU A 33 0.88 -7.71 -1.49
CA LEU A 33 -0.19 -7.45 -0.50
C LEU A 33 -1.53 -7.15 -1.16
N HIS A 34 -1.52 -6.50 -2.33
CA HIS A 34 -2.74 -6.12 -3.02
C HIS A 34 -3.44 -7.31 -3.70
N ARG A 35 -2.69 -8.10 -4.45
CA ARG A 35 -3.22 -9.25 -5.20
C ARG A 35 -2.10 -10.20 -5.61
N PRO A 36 -2.44 -11.42 -6.01
CA PRO A 36 -1.49 -12.29 -6.68
C PRO A 36 -0.96 -11.63 -7.96
N LEU A 37 0.33 -11.78 -8.21
CA LEU A 37 1.01 -11.24 -9.40
C LEU A 37 1.81 -12.32 -10.11
N ARG A 38 1.81 -12.30 -11.45
CA ARG A 38 2.69 -13.12 -12.25
C ARG A 38 4.12 -12.59 -12.18
N TYR A 39 5.10 -13.44 -12.50
CA TYR A 39 6.52 -13.04 -12.51
C TYR A 39 6.77 -11.78 -13.36
N GLY A 40 6.20 -11.71 -14.57
CA GLY A 40 6.34 -10.57 -15.46
C GLY A 40 5.72 -9.28 -14.88
N GLU A 41 4.56 -9.39 -14.23
CA GLU A 41 3.91 -8.26 -13.58
C GLU A 41 4.74 -7.74 -12.40
N LEU A 42 5.25 -8.63 -11.53
CA LEU A 42 6.17 -8.26 -10.46
C LEU A 42 7.40 -7.54 -11.00
N ARG A 43 8.00 -8.08 -12.05
CA ARG A 43 9.19 -7.47 -12.65
C ARG A 43 8.92 -6.07 -13.22
N SER A 44 7.77 -5.87 -13.86
CA SER A 44 7.39 -4.55 -14.41
C SER A 44 7.13 -3.51 -13.32
N LYS A 45 6.62 -3.95 -12.16
CA LYS A 45 6.38 -3.09 -11.00
C LYS A 45 7.64 -2.76 -10.18
N LEU A 46 8.74 -3.45 -10.43
CA LEU A 46 9.99 -3.32 -9.69
C LEU A 46 11.13 -2.89 -10.62
N PRO A 47 11.12 -1.65 -11.13
CA PRO A 47 12.15 -1.17 -12.03
C PRO A 47 13.53 -1.26 -11.35
N GLY A 48 14.50 -1.80 -12.08
CA GLY A 48 15.87 -2.01 -11.58
C GLY A 48 16.13 -3.36 -10.90
N ILE A 49 15.11 -4.20 -10.68
CA ILE A 49 15.34 -5.56 -10.18
C ILE A 49 15.88 -6.47 -11.29
N GLY A 50 16.99 -7.15 -11.01
CA GLY A 50 17.50 -8.19 -11.91
C GLY A 50 16.65 -9.46 -11.87
N SER A 51 16.46 -10.12 -13.04
CA SER A 51 15.66 -11.35 -13.14
C SER A 51 16.11 -12.44 -12.17
N ASN A 52 17.43 -12.64 -12.03
CA ASN A 52 17.98 -13.64 -11.11
C ASN A 52 17.64 -13.28 -9.66
N VAL A 53 17.72 -12.00 -9.29
CA VAL A 53 17.43 -11.53 -7.95
C VAL A 53 15.95 -11.77 -7.61
N LEU A 54 15.03 -11.40 -8.51
CA LEU A 54 13.60 -11.65 -8.30
C LEU A 54 13.32 -13.16 -8.15
N GLY A 55 13.88 -13.99 -9.05
CA GLY A 55 13.71 -15.43 -8.97
C GLY A 55 14.24 -16.04 -7.67
N ASP A 56 15.41 -15.58 -7.21
CA ASP A 56 16.01 -16.05 -5.96
C ASP A 56 15.17 -15.63 -4.74
N ARG A 57 14.65 -14.41 -4.72
CA ARG A 57 13.75 -13.93 -3.64
C ARG A 57 12.47 -14.74 -3.58
N LEU A 58 11.81 -14.94 -4.73
CA LEU A 58 10.56 -15.72 -4.77
C LEU A 58 10.77 -17.16 -4.30
N ARG A 59 11.86 -17.83 -4.75
CA ARG A 59 12.21 -19.18 -4.25
C ARG A 59 12.43 -19.21 -2.75
N ARG A 60 13.15 -18.21 -2.20
CA ARG A 60 13.37 -18.10 -0.76
C ARG A 60 12.06 -17.88 0.00
N PHE A 61 11.17 -17.05 -0.52
CA PHE A 61 9.86 -16.83 0.08
C PHE A 61 8.96 -18.07 0.06
N GLU A 62 9.02 -18.86 -1.00
CA GLU A 62 8.35 -20.17 -1.06
C GLU A 62 8.90 -21.12 0.03
N GLN A 63 10.23 -21.22 0.18
CA GLN A 63 10.88 -22.04 1.21
C GLN A 63 10.49 -21.65 2.64
N HIS A 64 10.27 -20.36 2.88
CA HIS A 64 9.87 -19.83 4.19
C HIS A 64 8.36 -19.68 4.36
N HIS A 65 7.56 -20.20 3.42
CA HIS A 65 6.10 -20.13 3.43
C HIS A 65 5.55 -18.70 3.52
N ILE A 66 6.22 -17.73 2.92
CA ILE A 66 5.78 -16.34 2.79
C ILE A 66 4.93 -16.19 1.53
N VAL A 67 5.33 -16.85 0.44
CA VAL A 67 4.68 -16.82 -0.86
C VAL A 67 4.32 -18.24 -1.27
N ALA A 68 3.22 -18.38 -1.97
CA ALA A 68 2.80 -19.62 -2.63
C ALA A 68 2.51 -19.36 -4.11
N ARG A 69 2.67 -20.39 -4.93
CA ARG A 69 2.21 -20.38 -6.34
C ARG A 69 0.74 -20.69 -6.40
N VAL A 70 0.02 -19.89 -7.15
CA VAL A 70 -1.42 -20.05 -7.39
C VAL A 70 -1.71 -19.99 -8.90
N PRO A 71 -2.86 -20.52 -9.37
CA PRO A 71 -3.27 -20.32 -10.76
C PRO A 71 -3.36 -18.83 -11.10
N GLY A 72 -2.83 -18.41 -12.24
CA GLY A 72 -2.73 -17.01 -12.64
C GLY A 72 -4.00 -16.38 -13.23
N GLY A 73 -5.17 -17.01 -13.10
CA GLY A 73 -6.43 -16.53 -13.68
C GLY A 73 -6.56 -16.82 -15.18
N VAL A 74 -7.48 -16.13 -15.86
CA VAL A 74 -7.81 -16.36 -17.27
C VAL A 74 -6.55 -16.25 -18.15
N GLY A 75 -6.18 -17.35 -18.80
CA GLY A 75 -5.01 -17.45 -19.67
C GLY A 75 -3.78 -18.02 -18.96
N GLU A 76 -3.84 -19.30 -18.62
CA GLU A 76 -2.78 -20.20 -18.16
C GLU A 76 -1.44 -19.58 -17.73
N GLY A 77 -1.07 -19.77 -16.48
CA GLY A 77 0.21 -19.35 -15.93
C GLY A 77 0.19 -19.39 -14.41
N VAL A 78 1.37 -19.28 -13.81
CA VAL A 78 1.55 -19.26 -12.36
C VAL A 78 1.65 -17.81 -11.88
N ALA A 79 0.87 -17.46 -10.87
CA ALA A 79 1.01 -16.25 -10.10
C ALA A 79 1.59 -16.55 -8.71
N TYR A 80 2.19 -15.56 -8.09
CA TYR A 80 2.69 -15.60 -6.73
C TYR A 80 1.71 -14.86 -5.83
N SER A 81 1.31 -15.48 -4.73
CA SER A 81 0.41 -14.91 -3.73
C SER A 81 1.03 -14.99 -2.36
N LEU A 82 0.79 -14.00 -1.51
CA LEU A 82 1.16 -14.11 -0.11
C LEU A 82 0.33 -15.21 0.58
N THR A 83 1.00 -16.01 1.38
CA THR A 83 0.35 -16.89 2.35
C THR A 83 -0.20 -16.06 3.53
N PRO A 84 -1.00 -16.64 4.45
CA PRO A 84 -1.33 -15.94 5.71
C PRO A 84 -0.11 -15.40 6.43
N ARG A 85 0.95 -16.21 6.58
CA ARG A 85 2.22 -15.79 7.17
C ARG A 85 2.90 -14.62 6.43
N GLY A 86 2.79 -14.58 5.10
CA GLY A 86 3.30 -13.46 4.30
C GLY A 86 2.49 -12.19 4.53
N ARG A 87 1.18 -12.31 4.65
CA ARG A 87 0.27 -11.20 4.96
C ARG A 87 0.48 -10.60 6.34
N ASP A 88 0.92 -11.40 7.32
CA ASP A 88 1.26 -10.92 8.67
C ASP A 88 2.41 -9.88 8.67
N LEU A 89 3.17 -9.76 7.57
CA LEU A 89 4.16 -8.69 7.41
C LEU A 89 3.54 -7.33 7.02
N GLY A 90 2.28 -7.29 6.60
CA GLY A 90 1.60 -6.06 6.17
C GLY A 90 1.65 -4.95 7.22
N PRO A 91 1.23 -5.17 8.47
CA PRO A 91 1.32 -4.16 9.53
C PRO A 91 2.75 -3.66 9.77
N THR A 92 3.75 -4.55 9.70
CA THR A 92 5.17 -4.17 9.85
C THR A 92 5.62 -3.28 8.72
N LEU A 93 5.23 -3.59 7.48
CA LEU A 93 5.51 -2.75 6.31
C LEU A 93 4.84 -1.38 6.42
N ALA A 94 3.60 -1.33 6.88
CA ALA A 94 2.89 -0.07 7.11
C ALA A 94 3.62 0.81 8.13
N MET A 95 4.07 0.22 9.25
CA MET A 95 4.85 0.94 10.27
C MET A 95 6.21 1.39 9.74
N PHE A 96 6.89 0.56 8.95
CA PHE A 96 8.16 0.93 8.33
C PHE A 96 8.01 2.08 7.33
N ARG A 97 6.96 2.04 6.49
CA ARG A 97 6.62 3.13 5.57
C ARG A 97 6.34 4.42 6.33
N ARG A 98 5.54 4.36 7.39
CA ARG A 98 5.26 5.52 8.23
C ARG A 98 6.56 6.14 8.79
N TRP A 99 7.48 5.33 9.30
CA TRP A 99 8.77 5.80 9.79
C TRP A 99 9.62 6.45 8.69
N ALA A 100 9.53 5.93 7.46
CA ALA A 100 10.30 6.43 6.32
C ALA A 100 9.68 7.65 5.62
N LEU A 101 8.43 8.03 5.95
CA LEU A 101 7.73 9.13 5.28
C LEU A 101 8.45 10.47 5.39
N ASP A 102 9.07 10.78 6.53
CA ASP A 102 9.79 12.03 6.76
C ASP A 102 10.99 12.23 5.79
N GLU A 103 11.51 11.12 5.25
CA GLU A 103 12.65 11.12 4.34
C GLU A 103 12.26 10.99 2.86
N LEU A 104 11.02 10.62 2.57
CA LEU A 104 10.68 9.99 1.28
C LEU A 104 9.67 10.71 0.41
N LEU A 105 9.08 11.83 0.82
CA LEU A 105 8.31 12.62 -0.12
C LEU A 105 9.09 13.89 -0.49
N PRO A 106 9.92 13.81 -1.53
CA PRO A 106 10.44 15.03 -2.11
C PRO A 106 9.26 15.89 -2.56
N MET A 107 9.38 17.21 -2.36
CA MET A 107 8.38 18.20 -2.81
C MET A 107 8.13 18.12 -4.33
N ASP A 108 8.93 17.33 -5.05
CA ASP A 108 8.90 17.11 -6.49
C ASP A 108 8.37 15.71 -6.89
N ALA A 109 7.75 14.96 -5.96
CA ALA A 109 7.15 13.67 -6.28
C ALA A 109 6.12 13.79 -7.42
N THR A 110 6.21 12.88 -8.40
CA THR A 110 5.24 12.83 -9.49
C THR A 110 3.86 12.41 -9.00
N SER A 111 2.81 12.74 -9.76
CA SER A 111 1.44 12.32 -9.41
C SER A 111 1.30 10.79 -9.33
N GLU A 112 2.05 10.06 -10.15
CA GLU A 112 2.08 8.60 -10.11
C GLU A 112 2.71 8.07 -8.82
N ALA A 113 3.78 8.70 -8.33
CA ALA A 113 4.42 8.32 -7.07
C ALA A 113 3.49 8.56 -5.89
N VAL A 114 2.78 9.68 -5.86
CA VAL A 114 1.78 9.98 -4.82
C VAL A 114 0.61 9.00 -4.88
N ALA A 115 0.07 8.70 -6.07
CA ALA A 115 -1.00 7.71 -6.23
C ALA A 115 -0.55 6.32 -5.77
N TYR A 116 0.68 5.93 -6.08
CA TYR A 116 1.27 4.68 -5.62
C TYR A 116 1.33 4.62 -4.10
N ASP A 117 1.81 5.67 -3.44
CA ASP A 117 1.87 5.72 -1.99
C ASP A 117 0.48 5.74 -1.34
N LEU A 118 -0.47 6.48 -1.89
CA LEU A 118 -1.86 6.50 -1.42
C LEU A 118 -2.49 5.11 -1.48
N SER A 119 -2.21 4.32 -2.51
CA SER A 119 -2.76 2.96 -2.65
C SER A 119 -2.37 2.02 -1.51
N TYR A 120 -1.30 2.33 -0.78
CA TYR A 120 -0.88 1.59 0.42
C TYR A 120 -1.30 2.26 1.73
N ALA A 121 -1.52 3.57 1.72
CA ALA A 121 -1.93 4.31 2.91
C ALA A 121 -3.41 4.11 3.25
N VAL A 122 -4.21 3.77 2.27
CA VAL A 122 -5.67 3.67 2.33
C VAL A 122 -6.09 2.21 2.46
N ALA A 123 -6.87 1.88 3.47
CA ALA A 123 -7.45 0.55 3.65
C ALA A 123 -8.79 0.46 2.92
N ALA A 124 -8.98 -0.58 2.10
CA ALA A 124 -10.28 -0.87 1.52
C ALA A 124 -11.19 -1.58 2.53
N ASP A 125 -12.43 -1.15 2.63
CA ASP A 125 -13.45 -1.89 3.36
C ASP A 125 -14.14 -2.90 2.43
N ALA A 126 -14.26 -4.14 2.91
CA ALA A 126 -14.92 -5.21 2.17
C ALA A 126 -16.43 -4.97 2.10
N GLY A 127 -16.94 -4.62 0.94
CA GLY A 127 -18.38 -4.44 0.71
C GLY A 127 -18.78 -3.13 0.03
N LEU A 128 -17.85 -2.18 -0.07
CA LEU A 128 -18.12 -0.94 -0.81
C LEU A 128 -17.83 -1.08 -2.29
N CYS A 129 -18.66 -0.41 -3.12
CA CYS A 129 -18.45 -0.23 -4.56
C CYS A 129 -18.63 1.26 -4.85
N GLU A 130 -17.67 2.07 -4.51
CA GLU A 130 -17.75 3.53 -4.59
C GLU A 130 -16.48 4.13 -5.21
N GLU A 131 -16.65 5.31 -5.81
CA GLU A 131 -15.54 6.13 -6.30
C GLU A 131 -15.47 7.42 -5.49
N TYR A 132 -14.24 7.82 -5.17
CA TYR A 132 -13.93 9.07 -4.50
C TYR A 132 -12.94 9.86 -5.35
N GLU A 133 -12.97 11.17 -5.26
CA GLU A 133 -12.00 12.03 -5.92
C GLU A 133 -11.26 12.85 -4.88
N TRP A 134 -9.93 12.73 -4.87
CA TRP A 134 -9.09 13.49 -3.98
C TRP A 134 -8.21 14.45 -4.78
N HIS A 135 -8.33 15.73 -4.48
CA HIS A 135 -7.42 16.76 -4.95
C HIS A 135 -6.41 17.04 -3.84
N ILE A 136 -5.16 16.78 -4.12
CA ILE A 136 -4.03 17.02 -3.23
C ILE A 136 -3.10 18.01 -3.92
N ASP A 137 -3.06 19.24 -3.43
CA ASP A 137 -2.47 20.37 -4.12
C ASP A 137 -3.06 20.51 -5.54
N GLU A 138 -2.20 20.51 -6.58
CA GLU A 138 -2.61 20.61 -7.99
C GLU A 138 -3.01 19.27 -8.64
N PHE A 139 -2.88 18.15 -7.95
CA PHE A 139 -3.12 16.82 -8.51
C PHE A 139 -4.48 16.25 -8.08
N ALA A 140 -5.15 15.61 -9.03
CA ALA A 140 -6.37 14.85 -8.80
C ALA A 140 -6.07 13.35 -8.80
N TYR A 141 -6.76 12.61 -7.93
CA TYR A 141 -6.68 11.16 -7.81
C TYR A 141 -8.06 10.56 -7.72
N ALA A 142 -8.33 9.59 -8.59
CA ALA A 142 -9.52 8.75 -8.50
C ALA A 142 -9.22 7.54 -7.62
N LEU A 143 -9.97 7.40 -6.54
CA LEU A 143 -9.93 6.26 -5.64
C LEU A 143 -11.17 5.41 -5.90
N ARG A 144 -10.98 4.17 -6.30
CA ARG A 144 -12.07 3.24 -6.53
C ARG A 144 -11.96 2.06 -5.58
N ILE A 145 -13.02 1.84 -4.82
CA ILE A 145 -13.19 0.67 -3.98
C ILE A 145 -14.17 -0.27 -4.67
N ASP A 146 -13.78 -1.52 -4.85
CA ASP A 146 -14.61 -2.59 -5.40
C ASP A 146 -14.45 -3.81 -4.49
N GLY A 147 -15.38 -3.95 -3.56
CA GLY A 147 -15.28 -4.94 -2.51
C GLY A 147 -14.02 -4.74 -1.65
N SER A 148 -13.12 -5.72 -1.67
CA SER A 148 -11.86 -5.67 -0.92
C SER A 148 -10.69 -5.04 -1.69
N THR A 149 -10.94 -4.50 -2.89
CA THR A 149 -9.90 -3.95 -3.75
C THR A 149 -9.98 -2.43 -3.76
N LEU A 150 -8.89 -1.79 -3.38
CA LEU A 150 -8.67 -0.36 -3.59
C LEU A 150 -7.76 -0.15 -4.79
N SER A 151 -8.15 0.71 -5.69
CA SER A 151 -7.28 1.24 -6.74
C SER A 151 -7.21 2.76 -6.65
N VAL A 152 -6.01 3.29 -6.77
CA VAL A 152 -5.76 4.74 -6.84
C VAL A 152 -5.08 5.03 -8.17
N THR A 153 -5.65 5.95 -8.93
CA THR A 153 -5.11 6.35 -10.24
C THR A 153 -5.02 7.87 -10.33
N PRO A 154 -3.97 8.44 -10.94
CA PRO A 154 -3.94 9.85 -11.26
C PRO A 154 -5.09 10.23 -12.19
N GLY A 155 -5.69 11.39 -11.95
CA GLY A 155 -6.81 11.93 -12.73
C GLY A 155 -8.12 11.93 -11.96
N SER A 156 -9.16 12.49 -12.58
CA SER A 156 -10.48 12.62 -11.95
C SER A 156 -11.28 11.33 -12.03
N ALA A 157 -12.10 11.10 -11.00
CA ALA A 157 -13.05 10.00 -10.95
C ALA A 157 -14.23 10.24 -11.93
N THR A 158 -14.87 9.16 -12.36
CA THR A 158 -16.00 9.27 -13.31
C THR A 158 -17.29 9.70 -12.62
N LYS A 159 -17.55 9.13 -11.44
CA LYS A 159 -18.77 9.40 -10.65
C LYS A 159 -18.42 9.36 -9.14
N PRO A 160 -17.63 10.32 -8.66
CA PRO A 160 -17.27 10.34 -7.26
C PRO A 160 -18.50 10.60 -6.38
N VAL A 161 -18.63 9.82 -5.30
CA VAL A 161 -19.66 10.08 -4.26
C VAL A 161 -19.19 11.15 -3.29
N VAL A 162 -17.88 11.35 -3.16
CA VAL A 162 -17.27 12.44 -2.41
C VAL A 162 -16.07 12.96 -3.21
N THR A 163 -15.98 14.28 -3.31
CA THR A 163 -14.78 14.98 -3.79
C THR A 163 -14.20 15.77 -2.64
N LEU A 164 -12.92 15.54 -2.33
CA LEU A 164 -12.22 16.34 -1.32
C LEU A 164 -11.04 17.10 -1.93
N ARG A 165 -10.74 18.24 -1.30
CA ARG A 165 -9.56 19.05 -1.62
C ARG A 165 -8.76 19.28 -0.36
N THR A 166 -7.46 19.02 -0.43
CA THR A 166 -6.54 19.16 0.68
C THR A 166 -5.12 19.41 0.18
N THR A 167 -4.19 19.56 1.10
CA THR A 167 -2.78 19.75 0.81
C THR A 167 -1.99 18.48 1.10
N ARG A 168 -0.83 18.37 0.50
CA ARG A 168 0.14 17.32 0.78
C ARG A 168 0.58 17.34 2.25
N GLU A 169 0.76 18.53 2.80
CA GLU A 169 1.10 18.70 4.22
C GLU A 169 0.04 18.12 5.17
N PHE A 170 -1.26 18.34 4.86
CA PHE A 170 -2.34 17.71 5.62
C PHE A 170 -2.29 16.18 5.50
N MET A 171 -2.11 15.65 4.28
CA MET A 171 -2.02 14.20 4.03
C MET A 171 -0.89 13.55 4.83
N TYR A 172 0.25 14.21 4.96
CA TYR A 172 1.34 13.76 5.82
C TYR A 172 0.92 13.62 7.28
N ARG A 173 0.42 14.69 7.85
CA ARG A 173 -0.03 14.69 9.25
C ARG A 173 -1.14 13.67 9.50
N TRP A 174 -2.00 13.46 8.50
CA TRP A 174 -3.05 12.45 8.57
C TRP A 174 -2.47 11.02 8.58
N VAL A 175 -1.54 10.71 7.70
CA VAL A 175 -0.86 9.39 7.65
C VAL A 175 -0.07 9.13 8.92
N GLU A 176 0.62 10.12 9.46
CA GLU A 176 1.33 10.04 10.74
C GLU A 176 0.41 9.90 11.96
N GLY A 177 -0.87 10.17 11.78
CA GLY A 177 -1.83 10.17 12.87
C GLY A 177 -1.81 11.44 13.72
N ALA A 178 -1.15 12.50 13.27
CA ALA A 178 -1.10 13.79 13.95
C ALA A 178 -2.39 14.59 13.76
N THR A 179 -3.23 14.25 12.80
CA THR A 179 -4.54 14.85 12.54
C THR A 179 -5.59 13.81 12.14
N THR A 180 -6.85 14.23 12.04
CA THR A 180 -7.97 13.40 11.55
C THR A 180 -8.70 14.13 10.44
N TRP A 181 -9.50 13.41 9.64
CA TRP A 181 -10.33 14.00 8.61
C TRP A 181 -11.27 15.07 9.19
N ASP A 182 -11.94 14.78 10.33
CA ASP A 182 -12.86 15.71 10.97
C ASP A 182 -12.17 16.98 11.46
N ARG A 183 -10.96 16.84 12.01
CA ARG A 183 -10.16 17.98 12.39
C ARG A 183 -9.73 18.81 11.18
N GLY A 184 -9.33 18.15 10.09
CA GLY A 184 -8.99 18.83 8.83
C GLY A 184 -10.18 19.63 8.26
N ARG A 185 -11.40 19.07 8.32
CA ARG A 185 -12.61 19.81 7.93
C ARG A 185 -12.88 21.01 8.87
N HIS A 186 -12.78 20.80 10.18
CA HIS A 186 -12.97 21.86 11.15
C HIS A 186 -11.99 23.02 10.97
N ASP A 187 -10.72 22.69 10.73
CA ASP A 187 -9.63 23.66 10.57
C ASP A 187 -9.52 24.20 9.11
N GLN A 188 -10.48 23.86 8.24
CA GLN A 188 -10.58 24.26 6.83
C GLN A 188 -9.37 23.80 5.97
N GLU A 189 -8.65 22.80 6.38
CA GLU A 189 -7.55 22.17 5.63
C GLU A 189 -8.06 21.09 4.67
N VAL A 190 -9.28 20.61 4.89
CA VAL A 190 -9.98 19.66 4.03
C VAL A 190 -11.32 20.26 3.64
N ASN A 191 -11.47 20.53 2.35
CA ASN A 191 -12.73 20.96 1.76
C ASN A 191 -13.39 19.78 1.06
N VAL A 192 -14.67 19.57 1.34
CA VAL A 192 -15.45 18.45 0.79
C VAL A 192 -16.58 18.99 -0.05
N ASP A 193 -16.58 18.59 -1.33
CA ASP A 193 -17.68 18.84 -2.26
C ASP A 193 -18.58 17.59 -2.30
N GLY A 194 -19.87 17.78 -2.19
CA GLY A 194 -20.84 16.71 -2.06
C GLY A 194 -21.39 16.64 -0.65
N HIS A 195 -22.72 16.46 -0.53
CA HIS A 195 -23.42 16.72 0.72
C HIS A 195 -24.01 15.47 1.36
N ASP A 196 -23.51 14.29 0.99
CA ASP A 196 -23.90 13.05 1.66
C ASP A 196 -22.93 12.79 2.81
N GLU A 197 -23.36 13.15 4.03
CA GLU A 197 -22.57 12.91 5.25
C GLU A 197 -22.34 11.42 5.48
N ASP A 198 -23.27 10.56 5.04
CA ASP A 198 -23.08 9.11 5.10
C ASP A 198 -21.98 8.65 4.15
N ALA A 199 -21.89 9.23 2.95
CA ALA A 199 -20.79 8.95 2.02
C ALA A 199 -19.45 9.42 2.58
N TRP A 200 -19.42 10.58 3.23
CA TRP A 200 -18.22 11.06 3.92
C TRP A 200 -17.77 10.10 5.02
N GLN A 201 -18.68 9.63 5.86
CA GLN A 201 -18.36 8.66 6.91
C GLN A 201 -17.90 7.33 6.32
N ARG A 202 -18.54 6.84 5.25
CA ARG A 202 -18.08 5.62 4.55
C ARG A 202 -16.69 5.79 3.98
N MET A 203 -16.40 6.93 3.36
CA MET A 203 -15.05 7.23 2.87
C MET A 203 -14.02 7.21 4.01
N GLN A 204 -14.31 7.84 5.14
CA GLN A 204 -13.40 7.83 6.30
C GLN A 204 -13.10 6.42 6.80
N LEU A 205 -14.14 5.58 6.90
CA LEU A 205 -13.99 4.18 7.32
C LEU A 205 -13.19 3.37 6.30
N ALA A 206 -13.52 3.53 5.03
CA ALA A 206 -12.89 2.81 3.93
C ALA A 206 -11.43 3.23 3.68
N THR A 207 -11.12 4.48 3.95
CA THR A 207 -9.80 5.07 3.77
C THR A 207 -9.04 5.28 5.09
N GLY A 208 -9.53 4.71 6.16
CA GLY A 208 -8.85 4.73 7.46
C GLY A 208 -7.48 4.05 7.36
N TYR A 209 -6.45 4.68 7.93
CA TYR A 209 -5.11 4.08 7.96
C TYR A 209 -5.14 2.79 8.80
N PRO A 210 -4.61 1.65 8.32
CA PRO A 210 -4.71 0.35 9.00
C PRO A 210 -4.01 0.26 10.38
N GLY A 211 -3.54 1.35 10.94
CA GLY A 211 -2.93 1.42 12.27
C GLY A 211 -3.81 2.04 13.35
N ARG A 212 -5.01 2.51 13.00
CA ARG A 212 -5.97 3.04 13.96
C ARG A 212 -7.12 2.06 14.17
N GLN A 213 -6.90 1.00 14.91
CA GLN A 213 -7.98 0.49 15.74
C GLN A 213 -8.13 1.49 16.89
N THR A 214 -9.24 2.18 16.90
CA THR A 214 -9.70 3.01 18.01
C THR A 214 -9.54 2.25 19.33
N ALA A 215 -8.72 2.80 20.22
CA ALA A 215 -8.75 2.43 21.62
C ALA A 215 -10.07 2.92 22.24
#